data_3384a9053a586006aea2aec978eb0ab6
#
_entry.id   3384a9053a586006aea2aec978eb0ab6
#
_cell.length_a   1.000
_cell.length_b   1.000
_cell.length_c   1.000
_cell.angle_alpha   90.00
_cell.angle_beta   90.00
_cell.angle_gamma   90.00
#
_symmetry.space_group_name_H-M   'P 1'
#
loop_
_entity.id
_entity.type
_entity.pdbx_description
1 polymer ?
#
loop_
_entity_poly.entity_id
_entity_poly.type
_entity_poly.pdbx_seq_one_letter_code
_entity_poly.pdbx_strand_id
1 'polypeptide(L)'
;MKNWKITILFTIVILFTFTSIVLSGLWKDKSTIRNVELKGNITLSKDELFDFARLNDSMICSNSLSLDMIETRIAKHPNIKKVVVLKDGATVKIEIAEKNPFAAATNGKEMFLVDDQLSLYPMKKEHTNIDLPVISGLSDELAAGVYGKDDLNYLKIAQYIISQSIKINKSLFNYISEINFGDSSN
;
A
#
# COMPACT_ATOMS: atom_id res chain seq x y z
N MET A 1 -32.92 -53.87 -31.55
CA MET A 1 -32.20 -52.72 -32.15
C MET A 1 -32.41 -51.39 -31.41
N LYS A 2 -33.48 -51.18 -30.63
CA LYS A 2 -33.79 -49.92 -29.92
C LYS A 2 -32.85 -49.61 -28.73
N ASN A 3 -32.29 -50.60 -28.05
CA ASN A 3 -31.49 -50.45 -26.84
C ASN A 3 -30.04 -50.09 -27.13
N TRP A 4 -29.45 -50.38 -28.27
CA TRP A 4 -28.07 -50.05 -28.62
C TRP A 4 -27.84 -48.55 -28.67
N LYS A 5 -28.74 -47.76 -29.22
CA LYS A 5 -28.60 -46.31 -29.26
C LYS A 5 -28.56 -45.71 -27.84
N ILE A 6 -29.35 -46.27 -26.91
CA ILE A 6 -29.37 -45.85 -25.51
C ILE A 6 -28.04 -46.22 -24.83
N THR A 7 -27.51 -47.43 -25.08
CA THR A 7 -26.24 -47.86 -24.52
C THR A 7 -25.09 -46.99 -25.02
N ILE A 8 -25.04 -46.65 -26.30
CA ILE A 8 -24.03 -45.73 -26.87
C ILE A 8 -24.14 -44.36 -26.26
N LEU A 9 -25.33 -43.80 -26.09
CA LEU A 9 -25.56 -42.52 -25.47
C LEU A 9 -25.02 -42.49 -24.01
N PHE A 10 -25.33 -43.55 -23.24
CA PHE A 10 -24.87 -43.68 -21.86
C PHE A 10 -23.33 -43.76 -21.78
N THR A 11 -22.70 -44.51 -22.69
CA THR A 11 -21.22 -44.61 -22.73
C THR A 11 -20.58 -43.28 -23.06
N ILE A 12 -21.14 -42.47 -23.97
CA ILE A 12 -20.63 -41.15 -24.32
C ILE A 12 -20.76 -40.21 -23.13
N VAL A 13 -21.88 -40.23 -22.40
CA VAL A 13 -22.07 -39.37 -21.20
C VAL A 13 -21.07 -39.74 -20.11
N ILE A 14 -20.83 -41.02 -19.86
CA ILE A 14 -19.86 -41.49 -18.87
C ILE A 14 -18.44 -41.06 -19.27
N LEU A 15 -18.07 -41.19 -20.54
CA LEU A 15 -16.76 -40.78 -21.04
C LEU A 15 -16.56 -39.26 -20.91
N PHE A 16 -17.59 -38.48 -21.23
CA PHE A 16 -17.55 -37.01 -21.10
C PHE A 16 -17.43 -36.56 -19.65
N THR A 17 -18.16 -37.18 -18.72
CA THR A 17 -18.05 -36.87 -17.29
C THR A 17 -16.68 -37.24 -16.74
N PHE A 18 -16.12 -38.38 -17.13
CA PHE A 18 -14.81 -38.84 -16.74
C PHE A 18 -13.70 -37.88 -17.24
N THR A 19 -13.75 -37.50 -18.51
CA THR A 19 -12.82 -36.53 -19.08
C THR A 19 -12.91 -35.15 -18.38
N SER A 20 -14.11 -34.69 -18.06
CA SER A 20 -14.30 -33.41 -17.33
C SER A 20 -13.71 -33.46 -15.93
N ILE A 21 -13.82 -34.58 -15.20
CA ILE A 21 -13.23 -34.76 -13.88
C ILE A 21 -11.69 -34.75 -13.96
N VAL A 22 -11.11 -35.44 -14.94
CA VAL A 22 -9.65 -35.46 -15.14
C VAL A 22 -9.12 -34.08 -15.53
N LEU A 23 -9.79 -33.36 -16.43
CA LEU A 23 -9.42 -31.99 -16.78
C LEU A 23 -9.49 -31.03 -15.57
N SER A 24 -10.56 -31.20 -14.76
CA SER A 24 -10.72 -30.39 -13.54
C SER A 24 -9.55 -30.59 -12.54
N GLY A 25 -9.07 -31.86 -12.41
CA GLY A 25 -7.88 -32.16 -11.59
C GLY A 25 -6.60 -31.49 -12.09
N LEU A 26 -6.38 -31.50 -13.40
CA LEU A 26 -5.23 -30.83 -14.02
C LEU A 26 -5.28 -29.29 -13.89
N TRP A 27 -6.48 -28.70 -13.83
CA TRP A 27 -6.63 -27.27 -13.58
C TRP A 27 -6.34 -26.89 -12.12
N LYS A 28 -6.66 -27.75 -11.18
CA LYS A 28 -6.41 -27.51 -9.76
C LYS A 28 -4.93 -27.46 -9.43
N ASP A 29 -4.10 -28.23 -10.08
CA ASP A 29 -2.62 -28.23 -9.89
C ASP A 29 -1.95 -26.93 -10.35
N LYS A 30 -2.55 -26.22 -11.34
CA LYS A 30 -2.06 -24.91 -11.78
C LYS A 30 -2.35 -23.77 -10.78
N SER A 31 -3.10 -24.05 -9.73
CA SER A 31 -3.49 -23.05 -8.74
C SER A 31 -2.53 -22.94 -7.54
N THR A 32 -1.52 -23.79 -7.46
CA THR A 32 -0.53 -23.75 -6.36
C THR A 32 0.38 -22.54 -6.52
N ILE A 33 0.40 -21.66 -5.52
CA ILE A 33 1.29 -20.50 -5.46
C ILE A 33 2.71 -21.00 -5.19
N ARG A 34 3.68 -20.55 -5.97
CA ARG A 34 5.10 -20.93 -5.84
C ARG A 34 5.99 -19.72 -5.58
N ASN A 35 5.59 -18.56 -6.03
CA ASN A 35 6.37 -17.33 -5.95
C ASN A 35 5.54 -16.18 -5.38
N VAL A 36 6.24 -15.27 -4.71
CA VAL A 36 5.66 -14.01 -4.22
C VAL A 36 6.56 -12.86 -4.68
N GLU A 37 5.98 -11.98 -5.50
CA GLU A 37 6.66 -10.78 -6.01
C GLU A 37 6.10 -9.54 -5.35
N LEU A 38 6.97 -8.67 -4.85
CA LEU A 38 6.62 -7.32 -4.39
C LEU A 38 7.13 -6.30 -5.41
N LYS A 39 6.27 -5.33 -5.78
CA LYS A 39 6.61 -4.24 -6.70
C LYS A 39 6.11 -2.91 -6.17
N GLY A 40 6.79 -1.83 -6.58
CA GLY A 40 6.41 -0.46 -6.22
C GLY A 40 6.94 0.01 -4.88
N ASN A 41 7.75 -0.81 -4.20
CA ASN A 41 8.46 -0.39 -3.00
C ASN A 41 9.65 0.50 -3.37
N ILE A 42 9.80 1.62 -2.67
CA ILE A 42 10.85 2.64 -2.85
C ILE A 42 11.71 2.72 -1.61
N THR A 43 11.09 2.93 -0.45
CA THR A 43 11.75 3.09 0.85
C THR A 43 11.57 1.86 1.74
N LEU A 44 10.47 1.12 1.56
CA LEU A 44 10.17 -0.07 2.34
C LEU A 44 10.81 -1.31 1.73
N SER A 45 11.52 -2.09 2.54
CA SER A 45 11.97 -3.42 2.13
C SER A 45 10.81 -4.43 2.17
N LYS A 46 10.94 -5.52 1.42
CA LYS A 46 9.97 -6.64 1.47
C LYS A 46 9.87 -7.21 2.88
N ASP A 47 11.01 -7.40 3.52
CA ASP A 47 11.09 -8.02 4.84
C ASP A 47 10.41 -7.15 5.90
N GLU A 48 10.67 -5.83 5.91
CA GLU A 48 10.01 -4.89 6.82
C GLU A 48 8.48 -4.90 6.63
N LEU A 49 8.02 -4.86 5.39
CA LEU A 49 6.60 -4.86 5.09
C LEU A 49 5.93 -6.17 5.51
N PHE A 50 6.61 -7.30 5.29
CA PHE A 50 6.10 -8.62 5.62
C PHE A 50 6.08 -8.85 7.12
N ASP A 51 7.10 -8.40 7.84
CA ASP A 51 7.16 -8.46 9.31
C ASP A 51 6.02 -7.64 9.92
N PHE A 52 5.81 -6.41 9.45
CA PHE A 52 4.69 -5.56 9.90
C PHE A 52 3.34 -6.24 9.65
N ALA A 53 3.14 -6.79 8.46
CA ALA A 53 1.89 -7.45 8.07
C ALA A 53 1.75 -8.86 8.67
N ARG A 54 2.77 -9.36 9.39
CA ARG A 54 2.87 -10.74 9.89
C ARG A 54 2.65 -11.75 8.77
N LEU A 55 3.37 -11.56 7.69
CA LEU A 55 3.34 -12.41 6.49
C LEU A 55 4.71 -13.06 6.30
N ASN A 56 4.72 -14.18 5.63
CA ASN A 56 5.92 -14.77 5.04
C ASN A 56 5.56 -15.49 3.74
N ASP A 57 6.55 -15.73 2.89
CA ASP A 57 6.34 -16.37 1.59
C ASP A 57 5.69 -17.76 1.75
N SER A 58 6.04 -18.51 2.78
CA SER A 58 5.48 -19.85 3.04
C SER A 58 3.98 -19.80 3.33
N MET A 59 3.51 -18.81 4.11
CA MET A 59 2.07 -18.63 4.40
C MET A 59 1.28 -18.29 3.13
N ILE A 60 1.86 -17.45 2.27
CA ILE A 60 1.23 -17.07 1.01
C ILE A 60 1.23 -18.26 0.05
N CYS A 61 2.35 -18.96 -0.08
CA CYS A 61 2.48 -20.13 -0.96
C CYS A 61 1.61 -21.31 -0.52
N SER A 62 1.41 -21.51 0.78
CA SER A 62 0.53 -22.57 1.30
C SER A 62 -0.96 -22.30 1.09
N ASN A 63 -1.29 -21.13 0.52
CA ASN A 63 -2.67 -20.67 0.31
C ASN A 63 -3.48 -20.61 1.62
N SER A 64 -2.80 -20.43 2.76
CA SER A 64 -3.41 -20.34 4.09
C SER A 64 -4.12 -19.00 4.32
N LEU A 65 -3.82 -17.99 3.49
CA LEU A 65 -4.41 -16.66 3.52
C LEU A 65 -5.08 -16.33 2.18
N SER A 66 -6.25 -15.69 2.24
CA SER A 66 -6.86 -15.12 1.03
C SER A 66 -6.08 -13.90 0.55
N LEU A 67 -6.19 -13.58 -0.76
CA LEU A 67 -5.55 -12.38 -1.32
C LEU A 67 -6.03 -11.12 -0.62
N ASP A 68 -7.32 -11.01 -0.30
CA ASP A 68 -7.90 -9.89 0.43
C ASP A 68 -7.33 -9.74 1.84
N MET A 69 -7.00 -10.86 2.52
CA MET A 69 -6.35 -10.81 3.83
C MET A 69 -4.92 -10.29 3.73
N ILE A 70 -4.18 -10.70 2.69
CA ILE A 70 -2.83 -10.21 2.43
C ILE A 70 -2.89 -8.70 2.16
N GLU A 71 -3.79 -8.28 1.27
CA GLU A 71 -4.02 -6.87 0.92
C GLU A 71 -4.36 -6.04 2.16
N THR A 72 -5.36 -6.49 2.94
CA THR A 72 -5.81 -5.80 4.16
C THR A 72 -4.69 -5.65 5.19
N ARG A 73 -3.82 -6.66 5.36
CA ARG A 73 -2.71 -6.59 6.32
C ARG A 73 -1.65 -5.60 5.88
N ILE A 74 -1.28 -5.62 4.60
CA ILE A 74 -0.30 -4.71 4.02
C ILE A 74 -0.82 -3.27 4.02
N ALA A 75 -2.10 -3.06 3.69
CA ALA A 75 -2.74 -1.74 3.67
C ALA A 75 -2.74 -1.01 5.02
N LYS A 76 -2.57 -1.75 6.13
CA LYS A 76 -2.46 -1.16 7.48
C LYS A 76 -1.11 -0.49 7.75
N HIS A 77 -0.11 -0.72 6.91
CA HIS A 77 1.19 -0.09 7.10
C HIS A 77 1.08 1.43 6.90
N PRO A 78 1.58 2.27 7.84
CA PRO A 78 1.37 3.73 7.81
C PRO A 78 1.91 4.40 6.55
N ASN A 79 2.97 3.86 5.95
CA ASN A 79 3.60 4.43 4.75
C ASN A 79 2.98 3.91 3.44
N ILE A 80 1.99 3.04 3.50
CA ILE A 80 1.32 2.53 2.28
C ILE A 80 0.14 3.43 1.93
N LYS A 81 0.12 3.91 0.69
CA LYS A 81 -0.98 4.68 0.09
C LYS A 81 -1.99 3.75 -0.56
N LYS A 82 -1.51 2.74 -1.26
CA LYS A 82 -2.34 1.78 -1.98
C LYS A 82 -1.62 0.44 -2.07
N VAL A 83 -2.39 -0.63 -2.03
CA VAL A 83 -1.91 -1.98 -2.31
C VAL A 83 -2.92 -2.68 -3.21
N VAL A 84 -2.43 -3.55 -4.07
CA VAL A 84 -3.23 -4.44 -4.92
C VAL A 84 -2.54 -5.79 -4.89
N VAL A 85 -3.29 -6.84 -4.58
CA VAL A 85 -2.79 -8.21 -4.55
C VAL A 85 -3.48 -9.03 -5.62
N LEU A 86 -2.71 -9.56 -6.56
CA LEU A 86 -3.21 -10.32 -7.69
C LEU A 86 -2.55 -11.69 -7.75
N LYS A 87 -3.29 -12.70 -8.20
CA LYS A 87 -2.75 -14.00 -8.52
C LYS A 87 -2.62 -14.13 -10.03
N ASP A 88 -1.39 -14.37 -10.47
CA ASP A 88 -1.06 -14.60 -11.88
C ASP A 88 -0.40 -15.99 -12.01
N GLY A 89 -1.18 -16.97 -12.40
CA GLY A 89 -0.76 -18.37 -12.46
C GLY A 89 -0.30 -18.90 -11.11
N ALA A 90 0.99 -19.22 -11.00
CA ALA A 90 1.62 -19.71 -9.77
C ALA A 90 2.31 -18.60 -8.93
N THR A 91 2.13 -17.32 -9.30
CA THR A 91 2.77 -16.19 -8.63
C THR A 91 1.69 -15.29 -8.00
N VAL A 92 1.91 -14.89 -6.75
CA VAL A 92 1.18 -13.77 -6.12
C VAL A 92 1.99 -12.51 -6.34
N LYS A 93 1.40 -11.54 -7.04
CA LYS A 93 1.97 -10.22 -7.27
C LYS A 93 1.35 -9.24 -6.28
N ILE A 94 2.18 -8.60 -5.50
CA ILE A 94 1.82 -7.56 -4.54
C ILE A 94 2.36 -6.26 -5.11
N GLU A 95 1.47 -5.39 -5.55
CA GLU A 95 1.82 -4.07 -6.06
C GLU A 95 1.45 -3.03 -5.02
N ILE A 96 2.44 -2.27 -4.56
CA ILE A 96 2.24 -1.21 -3.58
C ILE A 96 2.56 0.15 -4.17
N ALA A 97 1.89 1.17 -3.67
CA ALA A 97 2.28 2.56 -3.81
C ALA A 97 2.53 3.11 -2.41
N GLU A 98 3.75 3.56 -2.16
CA GLU A 98 4.11 4.23 -0.92
C GLU A 98 3.55 5.66 -0.89
N LYS A 99 3.32 6.19 0.29
CA LYS A 99 3.00 7.61 0.48
C LYS A 99 4.21 8.44 0.10
N ASN A 100 3.96 9.54 -0.61
CA ASN A 100 5.00 10.48 -0.99
C ASN A 100 4.79 11.78 -0.19
N PRO A 101 5.60 12.04 0.85
CA PRO A 101 5.44 13.23 1.65
C PRO A 101 5.88 14.47 0.86
N PHE A 102 5.17 15.58 1.05
CA PHE A 102 5.55 16.88 0.50
C PHE A 102 6.19 17.81 1.55
N ALA A 103 6.01 17.49 2.83
CA ALA A 103 6.57 18.23 3.97
C ALA A 103 6.72 17.32 5.19
N ALA A 104 7.54 17.76 6.14
CA ALA A 104 7.51 17.30 7.52
C ALA A 104 6.68 18.27 8.38
N ALA A 105 6.00 17.79 9.41
CA ALA A 105 5.27 18.61 10.38
C ALA A 105 5.76 18.30 11.79
N THR A 106 5.79 19.29 12.66
CA THR A 106 6.19 19.10 14.05
C THR A 106 5.26 19.80 15.02
N ASN A 107 4.99 19.13 16.15
CA ASN A 107 4.35 19.71 17.33
C ASN A 107 5.37 20.20 18.38
N GLY A 108 6.67 20.31 18.01
CA GLY A 108 7.75 20.65 18.91
C GLY A 108 8.32 19.47 19.73
N LYS A 109 7.63 18.31 19.76
CA LYS A 109 8.08 17.10 20.48
C LYS A 109 8.38 15.96 19.52
N GLU A 110 7.55 15.80 18.50
CA GLU A 110 7.64 14.73 17.50
C GLU A 110 7.58 15.29 16.09
N MET A 111 8.11 14.53 15.16
CA MET A 111 8.06 14.85 13.72
C MET A 111 7.22 13.83 12.98
N PHE A 112 6.40 14.34 12.08
CA PHE A 112 5.52 13.58 11.21
C PHE A 112 5.81 13.92 9.76
N LEU A 113 5.56 13.00 8.85
CA LEU A 113 5.51 13.26 7.41
C LEU A 113 4.07 13.56 6.99
N VAL A 114 3.92 14.45 6.04
CA VAL A 114 2.61 14.89 5.50
C VAL A 114 2.54 14.56 4.03
N ASP A 115 1.56 13.73 3.63
CA ASP A 115 1.34 13.38 2.23
C ASP A 115 0.39 14.36 1.51
N ASP A 116 0.20 14.15 0.21
CA ASP A 116 -0.66 14.97 -0.66
C ASP A 116 -2.15 14.95 -0.25
N GLN A 117 -2.56 14.01 0.60
CA GLN A 117 -3.91 13.93 1.16
C GLN A 117 -3.99 14.54 2.57
N LEU A 118 -2.92 15.20 3.01
CA LEU A 118 -2.75 15.75 4.36
C LEU A 118 -2.76 14.69 5.46
N SER A 119 -2.49 13.43 5.13
CA SER A 119 -2.35 12.39 6.16
C SER A 119 -1.01 12.55 6.86
N LEU A 120 -1.07 12.55 8.20
CA LEU A 120 0.11 12.54 9.06
C LEU A 120 0.52 11.11 9.38
N TYR A 121 1.79 10.81 9.24
CA TYR A 121 2.36 9.53 9.64
C TYR A 121 3.75 9.71 10.25
N PRO A 122 4.17 8.81 11.15
CA PRO A 122 5.43 8.98 11.89
C PRO A 122 6.65 9.07 10.97
N MET A 123 7.54 10.00 11.24
CA MET A 123 8.85 10.05 10.60
C MET A 123 9.75 8.98 11.20
N LYS A 124 10.20 8.04 10.38
CA LYS A 124 11.15 6.99 10.76
C LYS A 124 12.59 7.41 10.41
N LYS A 125 13.57 6.69 10.95
CA LYS A 125 15.01 6.95 10.67
C LYS A 125 15.35 6.85 9.18
N GLU A 126 14.67 5.99 8.44
CA GLU A 126 14.86 5.81 7.01
C GLU A 126 14.50 7.06 6.19
N HIS A 127 13.65 7.94 6.76
CA HIS A 127 13.23 9.19 6.13
C HIS A 127 14.14 10.38 6.41
N THR A 128 15.19 10.22 7.21
CA THR A 128 16.07 11.35 7.61
C THR A 128 16.89 11.97 6.46
N ASN A 129 17.01 11.26 5.34
CA ASN A 129 17.73 11.74 4.15
C ASN A 129 16.81 12.43 3.13
N ILE A 130 15.53 12.66 3.47
CA ILE A 130 14.59 13.35 2.57
C ILE A 130 14.64 14.84 2.91
N ASP A 131 15.02 15.65 1.93
CA ASP A 131 15.02 17.11 2.05
C ASP A 131 13.61 17.66 1.82
N LEU A 132 12.91 17.93 2.91
CA LEU A 132 11.53 18.41 2.92
C LEU A 132 11.41 19.67 3.80
N PRO A 133 10.56 20.64 3.39
CA PRO A 133 10.24 21.77 4.26
C PRO A 133 9.53 21.31 5.53
N VAL A 134 9.80 21.97 6.64
CA VAL A 134 9.19 21.71 7.95
C VAL A 134 8.01 22.65 8.16
N ILE A 135 6.88 22.12 8.61
CA ILE A 135 5.73 22.89 9.04
C ILE A 135 5.73 22.87 10.58
N SER A 136 5.82 24.05 11.18
CA SER A 136 5.89 24.23 12.63
C SER A 136 4.83 25.22 13.15
N GLY A 137 4.75 25.38 14.48
CA GLY A 137 3.72 26.19 15.11
C GLY A 137 2.34 25.52 15.11
N LEU A 138 2.32 24.21 15.02
CA LEU A 138 1.12 23.38 15.12
C LEU A 138 0.83 23.04 16.58
N SER A 139 -0.38 22.57 16.87
CA SER A 139 -0.81 22.27 18.23
C SER A 139 -0.04 21.08 18.84
N ASP A 140 0.07 21.08 20.16
CA ASP A 140 0.66 19.97 20.94
C ASP A 140 -0.12 18.64 20.80
N GLU A 141 -1.38 18.71 20.32
CA GLU A 141 -2.27 17.58 20.08
C GLU A 141 -2.01 16.88 18.74
N LEU A 142 -1.14 17.47 17.89
CA LEU A 142 -0.80 16.88 16.60
C LEU A 142 -0.19 15.50 16.78
N ALA A 143 -0.80 14.50 16.15
CA ALA A 143 -0.32 13.12 16.13
C ALA A 143 -0.69 12.43 14.81
N ALA A 144 -0.18 11.24 14.59
CA ALA A 144 -0.50 10.46 13.39
C ALA A 144 -2.02 10.23 13.26
N GLY A 145 -2.62 10.82 12.23
CA GLY A 145 -4.07 10.77 11.99
C GLY A 145 -4.93 11.64 12.91
N VAL A 146 -4.31 12.48 13.77
CA VAL A 146 -5.01 13.38 14.69
C VAL A 146 -4.54 14.82 14.44
N TYR A 147 -5.50 15.76 14.37
CA TYR A 147 -5.26 17.17 14.11
C TYR A 147 -5.83 18.01 15.23
N GLY A 148 -5.11 19.04 15.65
CA GLY A 148 -5.64 20.12 16.46
C GLY A 148 -6.69 20.91 15.68
N LYS A 149 -7.39 21.81 16.39
CA LYS A 149 -8.53 22.55 15.84
C LYS A 149 -8.20 23.32 14.55
N ASP A 150 -7.02 23.95 14.48
CA ASP A 150 -6.61 24.78 13.36
C ASP A 150 -5.54 24.12 12.47
N ASP A 151 -4.94 23.03 12.93
CA ASP A 151 -3.81 22.36 12.25
C ASP A 151 -4.13 21.99 10.81
N LEU A 152 -5.34 21.47 10.55
CA LEU A 152 -5.74 21.10 9.20
C LEU A 152 -5.73 22.30 8.23
N ASN A 153 -6.10 23.49 8.72
CA ASN A 153 -6.07 24.71 7.92
C ASN A 153 -4.62 25.14 7.65
N TYR A 154 -3.76 25.08 8.64
CA TYR A 154 -2.33 25.38 8.48
C TYR A 154 -1.65 24.44 7.51
N LEU A 155 -1.94 23.13 7.61
CA LEU A 155 -1.43 22.13 6.65
C LEU A 155 -1.91 22.40 5.22
N LYS A 156 -3.18 22.81 5.01
CA LYS A 156 -3.70 23.21 3.69
C LYS A 156 -3.00 24.44 3.13
N ILE A 157 -2.75 25.45 3.98
CA ILE A 157 -2.03 26.66 3.59
C ILE A 157 -0.61 26.31 3.20
N ALA A 158 0.09 25.51 4.01
CA ALA A 158 1.44 25.06 3.71
C ALA A 158 1.49 24.25 2.39
N GLN A 159 0.55 23.34 2.18
CA GLN A 159 0.44 22.59 0.92
C GLN A 159 0.24 23.52 -0.27
N TYR A 160 -0.60 24.54 -0.13
CA TYR A 160 -0.79 25.53 -1.18
C TYR A 160 0.49 26.30 -1.48
N ILE A 161 1.19 26.85 -0.46
CA ILE A 161 2.44 27.57 -0.62
C ILE A 161 3.48 26.70 -1.32
N ILE A 162 3.70 25.47 -0.85
CA ILE A 162 4.66 24.54 -1.42
C ILE A 162 4.30 24.19 -2.85
N SER A 163 3.04 23.91 -3.14
CA SER A 163 2.58 23.58 -4.49
C SER A 163 2.75 24.72 -5.48
N GLN A 164 2.51 25.98 -5.04
CA GLN A 164 2.73 27.17 -5.88
C GLN A 164 4.22 27.41 -6.09
N SER A 165 5.06 27.24 -5.08
CA SER A 165 6.51 27.41 -5.24
C SER A 165 7.08 26.47 -6.30
N ILE A 166 6.66 25.20 -6.29
CA ILE A 166 7.07 24.21 -7.29
C ILE A 166 6.59 24.61 -8.71
N LYS A 167 5.34 25.12 -8.84
CA LYS A 167 4.78 25.54 -10.12
C LYS A 167 5.48 26.76 -10.71
N ILE A 168 5.84 27.73 -9.87
CA ILE A 168 6.52 28.95 -10.30
C ILE A 168 7.96 28.64 -10.69
N ASN A 169 8.69 28.00 -9.81
CA ASN A 169 10.08 27.60 -10.05
C ASN A 169 10.49 26.53 -9.03
N LYS A 170 10.89 25.36 -9.51
CA LYS A 170 11.36 24.26 -8.66
C LYS A 170 12.48 24.67 -7.71
N SER A 171 13.32 25.63 -8.08
CA SER A 171 14.36 26.16 -7.20
C SER A 171 13.79 26.88 -5.98
N LEU A 172 12.62 27.53 -6.09
CA LEU A 172 11.97 28.16 -4.93
C LEU A 172 11.60 27.14 -3.86
N PHE A 173 11.14 25.97 -4.25
CA PHE A 173 10.86 24.89 -3.31
C PHE A 173 12.10 24.52 -2.49
N ASN A 174 13.26 24.44 -3.11
CA ASN A 174 14.51 24.08 -2.44
C ASN A 174 14.99 25.15 -1.43
N TYR A 175 14.45 26.38 -1.50
CA TYR A 175 14.74 27.45 -0.53
C TYR A 175 13.76 27.49 0.64
N ILE A 176 12.65 26.74 0.59
CA ILE A 176 11.71 26.69 1.70
C ILE A 176 12.20 25.66 2.71
N SER A 177 12.83 26.14 3.78
CA SER A 177 13.26 25.26 4.87
C SER A 177 12.16 25.03 5.89
N GLU A 178 11.35 26.08 6.17
CA GLU A 178 10.30 26.04 7.20
C GLU A 178 9.14 26.97 6.85
N ILE A 179 7.93 26.54 7.22
CA ILE A 179 6.72 27.35 7.25
C ILE A 179 6.19 27.32 8.69
N ASN A 180 6.35 28.44 9.40
CA ASN A 180 5.98 28.54 10.80
C ASN A 180 4.64 29.26 10.97
N PHE A 181 3.70 28.64 11.67
CA PHE A 181 2.39 29.17 12.01
C PHE A 181 2.28 29.59 13.49
N GLY A 182 3.37 29.45 14.26
CA GLY A 182 3.42 29.95 15.64
C GLY A 182 3.38 31.46 15.68
N ASP A 183 2.74 32.03 16.72
CA ASP A 183 2.75 33.48 16.95
C ASP A 183 4.18 33.98 17.12
N SER A 184 4.59 34.87 16.23
CA SER A 184 5.88 35.60 16.35
C SER A 184 5.79 36.79 17.33
N SER A 185 4.82 36.75 18.24
CA SER A 185 4.65 37.77 19.30
C SER A 185 5.47 37.40 20.53
N ASN A 186 6.77 37.66 20.48
CA ASN A 186 7.61 38.01 21.63
C ASN A 186 8.62 39.10 21.26
#